data_85fbef66d5c83a8817dccd87bfb66a18
#
_entry.id   85fbef66d5c83a8817dccd87bfb66a18
#
_cell.length_a   1.000
_cell.length_b   1.000
_cell.length_c   1.000
_cell.angle_alpha   90.00
_cell.angle_beta   90.00
_cell.angle_gamma   90.00
#
_symmetry.space_group_name_H-M   'P 1'
#
loop_
_entity.id
_entity.type
_entity.pdbx_description
1 polymer ?
#
loop_
_entity_poly.entity_id
_entity_poly.type
_entity_poly.pdbx_seq_one_letter_code
_entity_poly.pdbx_strand_id
1 'polypeptide(L)'
;TLVDIIRVDHFRGFEAGWSIPAEAETAIDGVWVPAPGDELFREVKRRLGELPIIAEDLGLITPEVEALRVNHGFPGMKVLQFAFDSLDHGSTTFLPHNHEPASVVYTGTHDN
;
A
#
# COMPACT_ATOMS: atom_id res chain seq x y z
N THR A 1 -9.76 11.17 -20.83
CA THR A 1 -8.94 10.33 -19.94
C THR A 1 -7.57 10.97 -19.80
N LEU A 2 -7.09 11.21 -18.57
CA LEU A 2 -5.79 11.81 -18.33
C LEU A 2 -4.67 10.76 -18.20
N VAL A 3 -5.03 9.57 -17.73
CA VAL A 3 -4.10 8.46 -17.51
C VAL A 3 -4.82 7.13 -17.78
N ASP A 4 -4.05 6.09 -18.06
CA ASP A 4 -4.58 4.74 -18.30
C ASP A 4 -4.59 3.89 -17.01
N ILE A 5 -3.64 4.13 -16.10
CA ILE A 5 -3.50 3.42 -14.83
C ILE A 5 -3.29 4.46 -13.73
N ILE A 6 -3.87 4.20 -12.56
CA ILE A 6 -3.76 5.06 -11.38
C ILE A 6 -2.93 4.32 -10.33
N ARG A 7 -1.83 4.91 -9.88
CA ARG A 7 -1.14 4.46 -8.69
C ARG A 7 -1.68 5.23 -7.48
N VAL A 8 -2.21 4.51 -6.50
CA VAL A 8 -2.67 5.08 -5.23
C VAL A 8 -1.54 4.97 -4.22
N ASP A 9 -1.01 6.11 -3.85
CA ASP A 9 0.08 6.22 -2.89
C ASP A 9 -0.41 6.00 -1.45
N HIS A 10 0.47 5.50 -0.59
CA HIS A 10 0.17 5.24 0.82
C HIS A 10 -1.14 4.47 1.04
N PHE A 11 -1.29 3.35 0.33
CA PHE A 11 -2.53 2.56 0.33
C PHE A 11 -2.97 2.12 1.73
N ARG A 12 -2.02 1.83 2.62
CA ARG A 12 -2.35 1.44 3.99
C ARG A 12 -3.18 2.50 4.74
N GLY A 13 -3.09 3.77 4.36
CA GLY A 13 -3.88 4.85 4.96
C GLY A 13 -5.39 4.71 4.78
N PHE A 14 -5.82 3.91 3.81
CA PHE A 14 -7.24 3.59 3.59
C PHE A 14 -7.76 2.51 4.56
N GLU A 15 -6.88 1.76 5.21
CA GLU A 15 -7.25 0.81 6.26
C GLU A 15 -7.25 1.49 7.63
N ALA A 16 -6.17 2.19 7.98
CA ALA A 16 -6.06 2.95 9.23
C ALA A 16 -5.00 4.04 9.12
N GLY A 17 -5.18 5.12 9.87
CA GLY A 17 -4.23 6.20 10.01
C GLY A 17 -3.68 6.29 11.43
N TRP A 18 -2.41 6.66 11.58
CA TRP A 18 -1.81 6.94 12.88
C TRP A 18 -2.17 8.36 13.30
N SER A 19 -3.08 8.49 14.27
CA SER A 19 -3.57 9.76 14.78
C SER A 19 -2.76 10.19 16.00
N ILE A 20 -2.20 11.39 15.93
CA ILE A 20 -1.37 11.97 16.99
C ILE A 20 -2.08 13.19 17.53
N PRO A 21 -2.25 13.36 18.86
CA PRO A 21 -2.78 14.58 19.44
C PRO A 21 -1.95 15.80 19.00
N ALA A 22 -2.61 16.92 18.73
CA ALA A 22 -1.93 18.13 18.22
C ALA A 22 -0.91 18.69 19.20
N GLU A 23 -1.11 18.46 20.49
CA GLU A 23 -0.24 18.88 21.58
C GLU A 23 0.89 17.90 21.92
N ALA A 24 0.92 16.72 21.25
CA ALA A 24 1.96 15.73 21.51
C ALA A 24 3.32 16.20 21.00
N GLU A 25 4.35 16.03 21.80
CA GLU A 25 5.74 16.42 21.44
C GLU A 25 6.36 15.46 20.42
N THR A 26 5.88 14.21 20.38
CA THR A 26 6.40 13.16 19.50
C THR A 26 5.27 12.33 18.89
N ALA A 27 5.58 11.60 17.82
CA ALA A 27 4.63 10.69 17.17
C ALA A 27 4.36 9.40 17.98
N ILE A 28 5.04 9.17 19.11
CA ILE A 28 4.90 7.97 19.94
C ILE A 28 3.52 7.90 20.59
N ASP A 29 2.97 9.06 20.96
CA ASP A 29 1.70 9.18 21.69
C ASP A 29 0.46 9.10 20.78
N GLY A 30 0.58 8.42 19.66
CA GLY A 30 -0.52 8.25 18.71
C GLY A 30 -1.31 6.97 18.94
N VAL A 31 -2.40 6.84 18.17
CA VAL A 31 -3.23 5.63 18.09
C VAL A 31 -3.62 5.35 16.64
N TRP A 32 -3.80 4.08 16.29
CA TRP A 32 -4.36 3.70 15.00
C TRP A 32 -5.87 3.96 14.99
N VAL A 33 -6.31 4.72 14.01
CA VAL A 33 -7.73 5.02 13.77
C VAL A 33 -8.15 4.37 12.46
N PRO A 34 -9.13 3.45 12.48
CA PRO A 34 -9.63 2.82 11.27
C PRO A 34 -10.17 3.83 10.27
N ALA A 35 -9.92 3.58 8.99
CA ALA A 35 -10.43 4.37 7.89
C ALA A 35 -11.48 3.56 7.08
N PRO A 36 -12.47 4.19 6.45
CA PRO A 36 -13.53 3.51 5.71
C PRO A 36 -13.10 3.13 4.28
N GLY A 37 -11.94 2.51 4.13
CA GLY A 37 -11.35 2.18 2.82
C GLY A 37 -12.20 1.21 2.02
N ASP A 38 -12.72 0.17 2.64
CA ASP A 38 -13.59 -0.79 1.97
C ASP A 38 -14.87 -0.13 1.42
N GLU A 39 -15.51 0.71 2.21
CA GLU A 39 -16.69 1.46 1.78
C GLU A 39 -16.36 2.43 0.63
N LEU A 40 -15.23 3.11 0.72
CA LEU A 40 -14.75 4.02 -0.31
C LEU A 40 -14.56 3.29 -1.64
N PHE A 41 -13.81 2.20 -1.65
CA PHE A 41 -13.52 1.48 -2.90
C PHE A 41 -14.75 0.78 -3.47
N ARG A 42 -15.67 0.31 -2.64
CA ARG A 42 -16.98 -0.18 -3.10
C ARG A 42 -17.77 0.92 -3.81
N GLU A 43 -17.80 2.12 -3.23
CA GLU A 43 -18.53 3.25 -3.82
C GLU A 43 -17.87 3.74 -5.11
N VAL A 44 -16.54 3.78 -5.17
CA VAL A 44 -15.79 4.07 -6.39
C VAL A 44 -16.16 3.09 -7.50
N LYS A 45 -16.13 1.78 -7.19
CA LYS A 45 -16.50 0.74 -8.16
C LYS A 45 -17.96 0.86 -8.61
N ARG A 46 -18.87 1.15 -7.69
CA ARG A 46 -20.30 1.33 -8.00
C ARG A 46 -20.53 2.49 -8.96
N ARG A 47 -19.81 3.60 -8.80
CA ARG A 47 -19.98 4.82 -9.62
C ARG A 47 -19.21 4.80 -10.91
N LEU A 48 -17.99 4.28 -10.89
CA LEU A 48 -17.03 4.41 -11.98
C LEU A 48 -16.70 3.07 -12.67
N GLY A 49 -17.20 1.96 -12.13
CA GLY A 49 -16.84 0.62 -12.60
C GLY A 49 -15.45 0.19 -12.10
N GLU A 50 -14.92 -0.86 -12.69
CA GLU A 50 -13.57 -1.33 -12.39
C GLU A 50 -12.54 -0.31 -12.89
N LEU A 51 -11.65 0.11 -11.99
CA LEU A 51 -10.55 1.02 -12.32
C LEU A 51 -9.22 0.28 -12.26
N PRO A 52 -8.29 0.58 -13.19
CA PRO A 52 -6.95 0.03 -13.18
C PRO A 52 -6.10 0.74 -12.11
N ILE A 53 -6.20 0.26 -10.88
CA ILE A 53 -5.51 0.81 -9.71
C ILE A 53 -4.37 -0.10 -9.31
N ILE A 54 -3.19 0.48 -9.09
CA ILE A 54 -2.04 -0.13 -8.41
C ILE A 54 -1.96 0.46 -7.01
N ALA A 55 -1.92 -0.40 -6.00
CA ALA A 55 -1.77 0.04 -4.62
C ALA A 55 -0.30 0.14 -4.23
N GLU A 56 0.14 1.30 -3.75
CA GLU A 56 1.45 1.41 -3.12
C GLU A 56 1.33 0.84 -1.69
N ASP A 57 1.84 -0.36 -1.51
CA ASP A 57 1.78 -1.16 -0.28
C ASP A 57 3.18 -1.41 0.30
N LEU A 58 4.03 -0.41 0.26
CA LEU A 58 5.36 -0.44 0.86
C LEU A 58 5.30 -0.07 2.36
N GLY A 59 6.31 -0.47 3.10
CA GLY A 59 6.43 -0.18 4.53
C GLY A 59 5.76 -1.21 5.42
N LEU A 60 5.21 -0.77 6.55
CA LEU A 60 4.57 -1.64 7.53
C LEU A 60 3.17 -2.04 7.04
N ILE A 61 3.05 -3.23 6.50
CA ILE A 61 1.79 -3.77 5.97
C ILE A 61 1.27 -4.87 6.89
N THR A 62 0.04 -4.70 7.35
CA THR A 62 -0.66 -5.65 8.21
C THR A 62 -1.55 -6.59 7.37
N PRO A 63 -2.00 -7.73 7.94
CA PRO A 63 -2.96 -8.61 7.27
C PRO A 63 -4.25 -7.90 6.83
N GLU A 64 -4.69 -6.90 7.58
CA GLU A 64 -5.89 -6.10 7.28
C GLU A 64 -5.68 -5.24 6.03
N VAL A 65 -4.52 -4.62 5.89
CA VAL A 65 -4.14 -3.85 4.68
C VAL A 65 -4.08 -4.77 3.47
N GLU A 66 -3.45 -5.94 3.62
CA GLU A 66 -3.38 -6.94 2.57
C GLU A 66 -4.78 -7.41 2.14
N ALA A 67 -5.65 -7.70 3.11
CA ALA A 67 -7.03 -8.11 2.83
C ALA A 67 -7.79 -7.02 2.07
N LEU A 68 -7.66 -5.75 2.45
CA LEU A 68 -8.28 -4.63 1.75
C LEU A 68 -7.84 -4.59 0.29
N ARG A 69 -6.54 -4.71 0.03
CA ARG A 69 -5.96 -4.70 -1.32
C ARG A 69 -6.48 -5.88 -2.16
N VAL A 70 -6.38 -7.08 -1.63
CA VAL A 70 -6.77 -8.32 -2.33
C VAL A 70 -8.27 -8.36 -2.60
N ASN A 71 -9.10 -7.95 -1.63
CA ASN A 71 -10.56 -7.96 -1.77
C ASN A 71 -11.05 -7.03 -2.88
N HIS A 72 -10.30 -5.95 -3.17
CA HIS A 72 -10.61 -5.05 -4.27
C HIS A 72 -9.85 -5.38 -5.58
N GLY A 73 -9.02 -6.43 -5.57
CA GLY A 73 -8.30 -6.89 -6.75
C GLY A 73 -7.17 -5.95 -7.21
N PHE A 74 -6.63 -5.14 -6.30
CA PHE A 74 -5.56 -4.20 -6.65
C PHE A 74 -4.20 -4.90 -6.58
N PRO A 75 -3.40 -4.87 -7.67
CA PRO A 75 -2.01 -5.29 -7.58
C PRO A 75 -1.22 -4.37 -6.64
N GLY A 76 -0.32 -4.96 -5.88
CA GLY A 76 0.63 -4.24 -5.04
C GLY A 76 1.90 -3.85 -5.80
N MET A 77 2.86 -3.28 -5.07
CA MET A 77 4.16 -2.88 -5.60
C MET A 77 5.30 -3.66 -4.97
N LYS A 78 6.32 -3.92 -5.78
CA LYS A 78 7.62 -4.43 -5.32
C LYS A 78 8.72 -3.49 -5.83
N VAL A 79 9.64 -3.16 -4.95
CA VAL A 79 10.83 -2.36 -5.30
C VAL A 79 12.03 -3.29 -5.26
N LEU A 80 12.62 -3.56 -6.41
CA LEU A 80 13.71 -4.53 -6.53
C LEU A 80 14.92 -4.12 -5.69
N GLN A 81 15.18 -2.83 -5.56
CA GLN A 81 16.26 -2.30 -4.74
C GLN A 81 16.20 -2.81 -3.30
N PHE A 82 15.01 -2.96 -2.73
CA PHE A 82 14.83 -3.46 -1.36
C PHE A 82 15.24 -4.93 -1.19
N ALA A 83 15.29 -5.71 -2.25
CA ALA A 83 15.77 -7.09 -2.20
C ALA A 83 17.25 -7.19 -1.86
N PHE A 84 18.01 -6.12 -2.15
CA PHE A 84 19.46 -6.03 -1.96
C PHE A 84 19.84 -5.06 -0.83
N ASP A 85 18.87 -4.46 -0.19
CA ASP A 85 19.07 -3.60 0.95
C ASP A 85 19.38 -4.49 2.15
N SER A 86 20.64 -4.59 2.41
CA SER A 86 21.33 -5.62 3.17
C SER A 86 20.94 -5.68 4.63
N LEU A 87 21.29 -6.70 5.27
CA LEU A 87 21.43 -6.94 6.71
C LEU A 87 20.19 -7.40 7.45
N ASP A 88 19.00 -7.13 6.97
CA ASP A 88 17.81 -7.70 7.57
C ASP A 88 17.21 -8.74 6.62
N HIS A 89 17.27 -9.99 7.03
CA HIS A 89 16.67 -11.11 6.32
C HIS A 89 15.14 -10.99 6.18
N GLY A 90 14.59 -9.82 6.54
CA GLY A 90 13.16 -9.52 6.51
C GLY A 90 12.59 -9.09 5.16
N SER A 91 13.43 -8.76 4.18
CA SER A 91 12.94 -8.28 2.88
C SER A 91 12.78 -9.37 1.83
N THR A 92 12.53 -10.62 2.24
CA THR A 92 12.35 -11.77 1.33
C THR A 92 11.23 -11.57 0.33
N THR A 93 10.22 -10.77 0.66
CA THR A 93 9.10 -10.48 -0.24
C THR A 93 9.51 -9.69 -1.49
N PHE A 94 10.63 -8.97 -1.44
CA PHE A 94 11.16 -8.21 -2.57
C PHE A 94 12.10 -9.02 -3.47
N LEU A 95 12.49 -10.21 -3.04
CA LEU A 95 13.30 -11.12 -3.86
C LEU A 95 12.49 -11.58 -5.08
N PRO A 96 13.06 -11.55 -6.29
CA PRO A 96 12.31 -11.83 -7.53
C PRO A 96 11.54 -13.14 -7.54
N HIS A 97 12.09 -14.19 -6.94
CA HIS A 97 11.45 -15.50 -6.89
C HIS A 97 10.25 -15.58 -5.92
N ASN A 98 10.05 -14.56 -5.10
CA ASN A 98 8.93 -14.43 -4.16
C ASN A 98 7.87 -13.42 -4.64
N HIS A 99 8.04 -12.81 -5.81
CA HIS A 99 7.05 -11.88 -6.32
C HIS A 99 5.75 -12.58 -6.67
N GLU A 100 4.64 -11.99 -6.24
CA GLU A 100 3.31 -12.46 -6.61
C GLU A 100 2.95 -12.01 -8.03
N PRO A 101 2.17 -12.80 -8.79
CA PRO A 101 1.70 -12.39 -10.12
C PRO A 101 0.92 -11.07 -10.12
N ALA A 102 0.14 -10.81 -9.06
CA ALA A 102 -0.65 -9.58 -8.90
C ALA A 102 0.21 -8.48 -8.25
N SER A 103 1.35 -8.16 -8.83
CA SER A 103 2.23 -7.09 -8.38
C SER A 103 2.89 -6.39 -9.54
N VAL A 104 3.24 -5.11 -9.34
CA VAL A 104 4.04 -4.33 -10.27
C VAL A 104 5.43 -4.14 -9.68
N VAL A 105 6.45 -4.51 -10.45
CA VAL A 105 7.84 -4.47 -9.99
C VAL A 105 8.54 -3.24 -10.58
N TYR A 106 9.14 -2.45 -9.70
CA TYR A 106 10.00 -1.33 -10.07
C TYR A 106 11.44 -1.62 -9.67
N THR A 107 12.40 -1.14 -10.43
CA THR A 107 13.82 -1.21 -10.05
C THR A 107 14.11 -0.32 -8.85
N GLY A 108 13.52 0.87 -8.83
CA GLY A 108 13.54 1.85 -7.76
C GLY A 108 12.42 2.86 -7.99
N THR A 109 12.20 3.76 -7.05
CA THR A 109 11.21 4.84 -7.14
C THR A 109 11.87 6.19 -6.85
N HIS A 110 11.12 7.28 -6.92
CA HIS A 110 11.59 8.62 -6.57
C HIS A 110 11.98 8.76 -5.08
N ASP A 111 11.53 7.83 -4.24
CA ASP A 111 11.83 7.80 -2.80
C ASP A 111 13.06 6.93 -2.46
N ASN A 112 13.65 6.31 -3.46
CA ASN A 112 14.73 5.34 -3.26
C ASN A 112 15.89 5.56 -4.23
#